data_b05161165b2e8b1ac56f5a52fb052737
#
_entry.id   b05161165b2e8b1ac56f5a52fb052737
#
_cell.length_a   1.000
_cell.length_b   1.000
_cell.length_c   1.000
_cell.angle_alpha   90.00
_cell.angle_beta   90.00
_cell.angle_gamma   90.00
#
_symmetry.space_group_name_H-M   'P 1'
#
loop_
_entity.id
_entity.type
_entity.pdbx_description
1 polymer ?
#
loop_
_entity_poly.entity_id
_entity_poly.type
_entity_poly.pdbx_seq_one_letter_code
_entity_poly.pdbx_strand_id
1 'polypeptide(L)'
;MEYKKTYINGCWVDGNSDKELKAVNPSNGEVIAVIKENNLDDVKSAVASAKNAFYVTRQWRDMSAQERADILLKIADEVEKQAEEIAKIESMDNGKPLREAEADVDDAVHCFRYYEKPYDYAEFKKSVVEALEYTT
;
A
#
# COMPACT_ATOMS: atom_id res chain seq x y z
N MET A 1 -8.71 -4.00 -17.72
CA MET A 1 -8.68 -3.80 -16.26
C MET A 1 -9.57 -2.63 -15.89
N GLU A 2 -10.53 -2.80 -14.97
CA GLU A 2 -11.54 -1.76 -14.64
C GLU A 2 -11.25 -1.00 -13.34
N TYR A 3 -10.01 -0.62 -13.07
CA TYR A 3 -9.70 0.26 -11.95
C TYR A 3 -9.87 1.73 -12.38
N LYS A 4 -11.15 2.14 -12.53
CA LYS A 4 -11.50 3.51 -12.92
C LYS A 4 -12.05 4.32 -11.75
N LYS A 5 -11.84 3.87 -10.50
CA LYS A 5 -12.47 4.43 -9.31
C LYS A 5 -11.47 4.67 -8.20
N THR A 6 -11.80 5.60 -7.33
CA THR A 6 -11.05 5.86 -6.09
C THR A 6 -11.57 4.95 -4.98
N TYR A 7 -10.69 4.41 -4.14
CA TYR A 7 -11.08 3.60 -3.00
C TYR A 7 -11.13 4.46 -1.73
N ILE A 8 -12.33 4.62 -1.15
CA ILE A 8 -12.55 5.41 0.07
C ILE A 8 -13.48 4.63 0.99
N ASN A 9 -13.11 4.52 2.26
CA ASN A 9 -13.93 3.89 3.32
C ASN A 9 -14.41 2.48 2.96
N GLY A 10 -13.54 1.65 2.43
CA GLY A 10 -13.87 0.27 2.07
C GLY A 10 -14.65 0.10 0.76
N CYS A 11 -14.89 1.18 0.02
CA CYS A 11 -15.70 1.17 -1.21
C CYS A 11 -14.96 1.82 -2.38
N TRP A 12 -15.21 1.28 -3.58
CA TRP A 12 -14.81 1.91 -4.83
C TRP A 12 -15.86 2.98 -5.22
N VAL A 13 -15.45 4.23 -5.33
CA VAL A 13 -16.31 5.39 -5.62
C VAL A 13 -15.79 6.16 -6.84
N ASP A 14 -16.69 6.78 -7.58
CA ASP A 14 -16.31 7.72 -8.63
C ASP A 14 -15.95 9.08 -7.99
N GLY A 15 -14.95 9.77 -8.54
CA GLY A 15 -14.65 11.14 -8.16
C GLY A 15 -15.80 12.10 -8.51
N ASN A 16 -16.00 13.12 -7.69
CA ASN A 16 -17.09 14.11 -7.86
C ASN A 16 -16.68 15.34 -8.68
N SER A 17 -15.53 15.29 -9.36
CA SER A 17 -15.13 16.33 -10.31
C SER A 17 -15.69 16.03 -11.70
N ASP A 18 -15.93 17.08 -12.50
CA ASP A 18 -16.26 16.95 -13.93
C ASP A 18 -15.00 16.70 -14.81
N LYS A 19 -13.81 16.71 -14.22
CA LYS A 19 -12.54 16.49 -14.91
C LYS A 19 -12.14 15.04 -14.86
N GLU A 20 -11.40 14.63 -15.89
CA GLU A 20 -10.82 13.29 -16.00
C GLU A 20 -9.29 13.36 -16.03
N LEU A 21 -8.67 12.40 -15.37
CA LEU A 21 -7.24 12.11 -15.44
C LEU A 21 -7.02 10.89 -16.33
N LYS A 22 -6.10 11.01 -17.27
CA LYS A 22 -5.68 9.91 -18.14
C LYS A 22 -4.32 9.41 -17.72
N ALA A 23 -4.23 8.12 -17.37
CA ALA A 23 -2.96 7.42 -17.25
C ALA A 23 -2.52 7.00 -18.66
N VAL A 24 -1.31 7.33 -19.02
CA VAL A 24 -0.76 7.11 -20.38
C VAL A 24 0.50 6.26 -20.27
N ASN A 25 0.57 5.18 -21.03
CA ASN A 25 1.78 4.38 -21.14
C ASN A 25 2.89 5.20 -21.83
N PRO A 26 3.98 5.54 -21.16
CA PRO A 26 5.03 6.37 -21.72
C PRO A 26 5.83 5.67 -22.83
N SER A 27 5.76 4.34 -22.94
CA SER A 27 6.47 3.58 -23.95
C SER A 27 5.85 3.73 -25.36
N ASN A 28 4.52 3.91 -25.44
CA ASN A 28 3.81 3.92 -26.72
C ASN A 28 2.76 5.03 -26.85
N GLY A 29 2.51 5.82 -25.78
CA GLY A 29 1.55 6.90 -25.76
C GLY A 29 0.07 6.47 -25.65
N GLU A 30 -0.21 5.20 -25.45
CA GLU A 30 -1.59 4.70 -25.30
C GLU A 30 -2.18 5.05 -23.96
N VAL A 31 -3.47 5.40 -23.93
CA VAL A 31 -4.22 5.60 -22.70
C VAL A 31 -4.56 4.24 -22.10
N ILE A 32 -4.06 3.96 -20.90
CA ILE A 32 -4.29 2.70 -20.17
C ILE A 32 -5.46 2.77 -19.21
N ALA A 33 -5.76 3.96 -18.68
CA ALA A 33 -6.92 4.17 -17.81
C ALA A 33 -7.41 5.61 -17.88
N VAL A 34 -8.71 5.81 -17.62
CA VAL A 34 -9.33 7.12 -17.41
C VAL A 34 -10.04 7.10 -16.06
N ILE A 35 -9.70 8.05 -15.20
CA ILE A 35 -10.23 8.15 -13.84
C ILE A 35 -10.83 9.53 -13.68
N LYS A 36 -12.03 9.62 -13.11
CA LYS A 36 -12.59 10.91 -12.68
C LYS A 36 -11.72 11.51 -11.57
N GLU A 37 -11.38 12.78 -11.70
CA GLU A 37 -10.68 13.49 -10.63
C GLU A 37 -11.54 13.58 -9.37
N ASN A 38 -10.88 13.56 -8.23
CA ASN A 38 -11.51 13.84 -6.95
C ASN A 38 -11.53 15.34 -6.69
N ASN A 39 -12.61 15.84 -6.14
CA ASN A 39 -12.68 17.21 -5.65
C ASN A 39 -12.26 17.32 -4.16
N LEU A 40 -12.30 18.53 -3.62
CA LEU A 40 -11.91 18.78 -2.23
C LEU A 40 -12.79 18.03 -1.21
N ASP A 41 -14.06 17.79 -1.52
CA ASP A 41 -14.97 17.11 -0.59
C ASP A 41 -14.71 15.60 -0.58
N ASP A 42 -14.29 15.00 -1.71
CA ASP A 42 -13.79 13.62 -1.76
C ASP A 42 -12.55 13.46 -0.87
N VAL A 43 -11.60 14.40 -0.96
CA VAL A 43 -10.39 14.39 -0.12
C VAL A 43 -10.76 14.53 1.36
N LYS A 44 -11.67 15.44 1.71
CA LYS A 44 -12.14 15.58 3.10
C LYS A 44 -12.81 14.30 3.61
N SER A 45 -13.62 13.64 2.78
CA SER A 45 -14.26 12.37 3.11
C SER A 45 -13.24 11.27 3.36
N ALA A 46 -12.23 11.15 2.49
CA ALA A 46 -11.15 10.17 2.66
C ALA A 46 -10.37 10.41 3.97
N VAL A 47 -10.00 11.66 4.26
CA VAL A 47 -9.31 12.02 5.51
C VAL A 47 -10.20 11.78 6.73
N ALA A 48 -11.49 12.10 6.66
CA ALA A 48 -12.43 11.83 7.75
C ALA A 48 -12.55 10.33 8.03
N SER A 49 -12.64 9.50 6.98
CA SER A 49 -12.63 8.03 7.10
C SER A 49 -11.37 7.52 7.77
N ALA A 50 -10.19 7.97 7.33
CA ALA A 50 -8.92 7.58 7.93
C ALA A 50 -8.82 7.99 9.42
N LYS A 51 -9.25 9.21 9.77
CA LYS A 51 -9.31 9.67 11.16
C LYS A 51 -10.29 8.83 11.99
N ASN A 52 -11.45 8.49 11.45
CA ASN A 52 -12.41 7.62 12.13
C ASN A 52 -11.80 6.25 12.39
N ALA A 53 -11.13 5.64 11.40
CA ALA A 53 -10.47 4.34 11.56
C ALA A 53 -9.39 4.38 12.66
N PHE A 54 -8.62 5.46 12.75
CA PHE A 54 -7.52 5.57 13.71
C PHE A 54 -7.97 5.97 15.12
N TYR A 55 -8.89 6.92 15.24
CA TYR A 55 -9.26 7.51 16.55
C TYR A 55 -10.54 6.96 17.15
N VAL A 56 -11.48 6.45 16.33
CA VAL A 56 -12.80 6.01 16.78
C VAL A 56 -12.92 4.50 16.76
N THR A 57 -12.84 3.86 15.58
CA THR A 57 -12.98 2.40 15.50
C THR A 57 -11.75 1.67 16.00
N ARG A 58 -10.57 2.23 15.81
CA ARG A 58 -9.29 1.81 16.38
C ARG A 58 -8.89 0.34 16.09
N GLN A 59 -9.56 -0.33 15.16
CA GLN A 59 -9.38 -1.76 14.91
C GLN A 59 -7.90 -2.13 14.72
N TRP A 60 -7.20 -1.45 13.78
CA TRP A 60 -5.77 -1.69 13.56
C TRP A 60 -4.90 -1.27 14.75
N ARG A 61 -5.22 -0.13 15.33
CA ARG A 61 -4.45 0.45 16.44
C ARG A 61 -4.47 -0.42 17.69
N ASP A 62 -5.62 -1.05 17.98
CA ASP A 62 -5.83 -1.84 19.19
C ASP A 62 -5.51 -3.34 18.99
N MET A 63 -5.17 -3.76 17.76
CA MET A 63 -4.65 -5.10 17.46
C MET A 63 -3.33 -5.35 18.18
N SER A 64 -3.10 -6.58 18.59
CA SER A 64 -1.78 -7.05 19.04
C SER A 64 -0.76 -6.98 17.88
N ALA A 65 0.52 -7.01 18.20
CA ALA A 65 1.58 -7.07 17.19
C ALA A 65 1.43 -8.30 16.29
N GLN A 66 1.04 -9.44 16.87
CA GLN A 66 0.85 -10.69 16.12
C GLN A 66 -0.33 -10.59 15.13
N GLU A 67 -1.46 -10.03 15.54
CA GLU A 67 -2.61 -9.86 14.63
C GLU A 67 -2.29 -8.94 13.46
N ARG A 68 -1.49 -7.87 13.69
CA ARG A 68 -1.02 -7.02 12.60
C ARG A 68 -0.03 -7.75 11.69
N ALA A 69 0.87 -8.54 12.25
CA ALA A 69 1.80 -9.39 11.50
C ALA A 69 1.07 -10.37 10.59
N ASP A 70 0.04 -11.04 11.10
CA ASP A 70 -0.78 -11.99 10.33
C ASP A 70 -1.50 -11.31 9.15
N ILE A 71 -1.87 -10.02 9.29
CA ILE A 71 -2.45 -9.25 8.19
C ILE A 71 -1.38 -8.90 7.14
N LEU A 72 -0.16 -8.52 7.55
CA LEU A 72 0.94 -8.25 6.62
C LEU A 72 1.30 -9.49 5.80
N LEU A 73 1.32 -10.69 6.42
CA LEU A 73 1.50 -11.95 5.70
C LEU A 73 0.42 -12.19 4.65
N LYS A 74 -0.85 -11.99 5.01
CA LYS A 74 -1.95 -12.12 4.05
C LYS A 74 -1.82 -11.14 2.89
N ILE A 75 -1.35 -9.92 3.14
CA ILE A 75 -1.07 -8.94 2.08
C ILE A 75 0.05 -9.46 1.17
N ALA A 76 1.16 -9.96 1.74
CA ALA A 76 2.25 -10.54 0.97
C ALA A 76 1.77 -11.67 0.06
N ASP A 77 0.99 -12.60 0.60
CA ASP A 77 0.44 -13.75 -0.14
C ASP A 77 -0.49 -13.31 -1.28
N GLU A 78 -1.31 -12.28 -1.08
CA GLU A 78 -2.21 -11.77 -2.11
C GLU A 78 -1.46 -10.99 -3.20
N VAL A 79 -0.42 -10.23 -2.84
CA VAL A 79 0.46 -9.56 -3.83
C VAL A 79 1.21 -10.60 -4.65
N GLU A 80 1.78 -11.63 -4.03
CA GLU A 80 2.50 -12.70 -4.73
C GLU A 80 1.60 -13.47 -5.72
N LYS A 81 0.36 -13.78 -5.34
CA LYS A 81 -0.61 -14.43 -6.24
C LYS A 81 -0.94 -13.60 -7.47
N GLN A 82 -0.84 -12.28 -7.39
CA GLN A 82 -1.16 -11.34 -8.46
C GLN A 82 0.10 -10.70 -9.06
N ALA A 83 1.30 -11.20 -8.74
CA ALA A 83 2.57 -10.56 -9.06
C ALA A 83 2.74 -10.24 -10.56
N GLU A 84 2.38 -11.19 -11.43
CA GLU A 84 2.48 -11.01 -12.88
C GLU A 84 1.57 -9.86 -13.39
N GLU A 85 0.35 -9.78 -12.86
CA GLU A 85 -0.60 -8.73 -13.23
C GLU A 85 -0.15 -7.35 -12.73
N ILE A 86 0.30 -7.27 -11.46
CA ILE A 86 0.80 -6.04 -10.84
C ILE A 86 2.03 -5.53 -11.59
N ALA A 87 3.00 -6.40 -11.89
CA ALA A 87 4.20 -6.03 -12.64
C ALA A 87 3.88 -5.50 -14.05
N LYS A 88 2.91 -6.10 -14.75
CA LYS A 88 2.45 -5.61 -16.06
C LYS A 88 1.84 -4.21 -15.97
N ILE A 89 1.01 -3.98 -14.95
CA ILE A 89 0.39 -2.66 -14.74
C ILE A 89 1.47 -1.63 -14.46
N GLU A 90 2.39 -1.94 -13.56
CA GLU A 90 3.49 -1.04 -13.20
C GLU A 90 4.36 -0.70 -14.42
N SER A 91 4.74 -1.72 -15.21
CA SER A 91 5.50 -1.52 -16.42
C SER A 91 4.76 -0.62 -17.44
N MET A 92 3.44 -0.78 -17.60
CA MET A 92 2.63 0.06 -18.48
C MET A 92 2.47 1.49 -17.96
N ASP A 93 2.38 1.68 -16.66
CA ASP A 93 2.11 3.00 -16.06
C ASP A 93 3.37 3.88 -16.03
N ASN A 94 4.52 3.33 -15.66
CA ASN A 94 5.76 4.09 -15.54
C ASN A 94 6.77 3.91 -16.70
N GLY A 95 6.56 2.91 -17.55
CA GLY A 95 7.40 2.63 -18.72
C GLY A 95 8.69 1.87 -18.42
N LYS A 96 8.90 1.36 -17.21
CA LYS A 96 10.07 0.53 -16.90
C LYS A 96 10.01 -0.83 -17.60
N PRO A 97 11.15 -1.49 -17.86
CA PRO A 97 11.15 -2.85 -18.38
C PRO A 97 10.38 -3.81 -17.46
N LEU A 98 9.60 -4.72 -18.04
CA LEU A 98 8.77 -5.67 -17.27
C LEU A 98 9.60 -6.46 -16.25
N ARG A 99 10.81 -6.88 -16.59
CA ARG A 99 11.73 -7.58 -15.68
C ARG A 99 12.04 -6.78 -14.42
N GLU A 100 12.16 -5.45 -14.52
CA GLU A 100 12.40 -4.58 -13.37
C GLU A 100 11.14 -4.44 -12.52
N ALA A 101 9.96 -4.36 -13.15
CA ALA A 101 8.68 -4.35 -12.43
C ALA A 101 8.42 -5.69 -11.70
N GLU A 102 8.79 -6.82 -12.29
CA GLU A 102 8.72 -8.14 -11.63
C GLU A 102 9.62 -8.18 -10.38
N ALA A 103 10.83 -7.65 -10.46
CA ALA A 103 11.73 -7.54 -9.31
C ALA A 103 11.17 -6.62 -8.22
N ASP A 104 10.58 -5.48 -8.57
CA ASP A 104 9.99 -4.55 -7.61
C ASP A 104 8.79 -5.18 -6.86
N VAL A 105 7.97 -5.97 -7.55
CA VAL A 105 6.86 -6.70 -6.90
C VAL A 105 7.38 -7.76 -5.95
N ASP A 106 8.43 -8.50 -6.31
CA ASP A 106 9.09 -9.48 -5.44
C ASP A 106 9.68 -8.81 -4.20
N ASP A 107 10.37 -7.68 -4.35
CA ASP A 107 10.88 -6.87 -3.25
C ASP A 107 9.75 -6.37 -2.33
N ALA A 108 8.61 -5.97 -2.88
CA ALA A 108 7.45 -5.58 -2.08
C ALA A 108 6.91 -6.74 -1.24
N VAL A 109 6.80 -7.95 -1.80
CA VAL A 109 6.41 -9.17 -1.07
C VAL A 109 7.39 -9.46 0.06
N HIS A 110 8.70 -9.41 -0.22
CA HIS A 110 9.73 -9.60 0.79
C HIS A 110 9.68 -8.56 1.90
N CYS A 111 9.38 -7.29 1.56
CA CYS A 111 9.21 -6.22 2.53
C CYS A 111 8.07 -6.51 3.50
N PHE A 112 6.88 -6.90 3.01
CA PHE A 112 5.76 -7.27 3.87
C PHE A 112 6.10 -8.47 4.75
N ARG A 113 6.76 -9.51 4.23
CA ARG A 113 7.21 -10.67 5.00
C ARG A 113 8.29 -10.34 6.03
N TYR A 114 9.15 -9.36 5.76
CA TYR A 114 10.14 -8.90 6.73
C TYR A 114 9.50 -8.24 7.96
N TYR A 115 8.46 -7.41 7.74
CA TYR A 115 7.75 -6.70 8.81
C TYR A 115 6.67 -7.54 9.51
N GLU A 116 6.44 -8.79 9.11
CA GLU A 116 5.57 -9.74 9.82
C GLU A 116 6.08 -10.07 11.23
N LYS A 117 7.41 -10.05 11.42
CA LYS A 117 7.99 -10.39 12.71
C LYS A 117 7.52 -9.38 13.74
N PRO A 118 6.77 -9.83 14.78
CA PRO A 118 6.38 -8.93 15.86
C PRO A 118 7.63 -8.36 16.48
N TYR A 119 7.83 -7.08 16.29
CA TYR A 119 8.96 -6.38 16.87
C TYR A 119 8.67 -6.23 18.36
N ASP A 120 9.35 -7.01 19.19
CA ASP A 120 9.29 -6.82 20.64
C ASP A 120 10.13 -5.60 21.00
N TYR A 121 9.43 -4.47 21.20
CA TYR A 121 10.06 -3.22 21.61
C TYR A 121 10.82 -3.37 22.93
N ALA A 122 10.40 -4.27 23.82
CA ALA A 122 11.09 -4.54 25.08
C ALA A 122 12.43 -5.25 24.85
N GLU A 123 12.48 -6.21 23.91
CA GLU A 123 13.69 -6.92 23.52
C GLU A 123 14.68 -5.99 22.80
N PHE A 124 14.19 -5.14 21.89
CA PHE A 124 14.99 -4.11 21.25
C PHE A 124 15.60 -3.12 22.26
N LYS A 125 14.78 -2.60 23.16
CA LYS A 125 15.23 -1.68 24.20
C LYS A 125 16.32 -2.32 25.07
N LYS A 126 16.17 -3.59 25.40
CA LYS A 126 17.15 -4.36 26.15
C LYS A 126 18.47 -4.48 25.36
N SER A 127 18.41 -4.86 24.08
CA SER A 127 19.59 -5.00 23.24
C SER A 127 20.34 -3.68 23.03
N VAL A 128 19.63 -2.55 22.91
CA VAL A 128 20.25 -1.21 22.83
C VAL A 128 20.92 -0.82 24.13
N VAL A 129 20.31 -1.09 25.29
CA VAL A 129 20.92 -0.81 26.61
C VAL A 129 22.17 -1.65 26.80
N GLU A 130 22.11 -2.95 26.50
CA GLU A 130 23.26 -3.85 26.56
C GLU A 130 24.40 -3.37 25.64
N ALA A 131 24.12 -2.95 24.41
CA ALA A 131 25.13 -2.43 23.50
C ALA A 131 25.79 -1.13 24.01
N LEU A 132 25.04 -0.27 24.69
CA LEU A 132 25.58 0.97 25.30
C LEU A 132 26.46 0.68 26.52
N GLU A 133 26.17 -0.36 27.29
CA GLU A 133 26.98 -0.77 28.43
C GLU A 133 28.34 -1.38 28.02
N TYR A 134 28.44 -1.97 26.81
CA TYR A 134 29.70 -2.47 26.26
C TYR A 134 30.65 -1.38 25.71
N THR A 135 30.17 -0.15 25.58
CA THR A 135 30.93 0.99 25.03
C THR A 135 31.44 1.97 26.09
N THR A 136 31.22 1.67 27.38
CA THR A 136 31.73 2.42 28.54
C THR A 136 32.77 1.60 29.29
#